data_4931c58b2083a1fb2ac5ec02d6f84b22
#
_entry.id   4931c58b2083a1fb2ac5ec02d6f84b22
#
_cell.length_a   1.000
_cell.length_b   1.000
_cell.length_c   1.000
_cell.angle_alpha   90.00
_cell.angle_beta   90.00
_cell.angle_gamma   90.00
#
_symmetry.space_group_name_H-M   'P 1'
#
loop_
_entity.id
_entity.type
_entity.pdbx_description
1 polymer ?
#
loop_
_entity_poly.entity_id
_entity_poly.type
_entity_poly.pdbx_seq_one_letter_code
_entity_poly.pdbx_strand_id
1 'polypeptide(L)'
;MGISRNETLEMDVDTMKKQWFPILLLLLSFSFIFTSPAFAHTNNSEGFSTINVKEKTLNYELKIDFTELGHAMNQEMNQKQLINSDIVQKYINSHIKLYADSVPIEGSVEKTDLEMIEDRQFAVINLNYRLDHKPEKLEIEYNMFLDDSDPSHANFATVNMDGKQQEKILTYESRELEIGEVSFLQNSTQFLLLGMKHIFTGYDHILFVISLLFGVKTIRQIGFLVTAFTIAHSITLFLATFKIIQFPSQLVESAIALSVVYAALINIFSKDSKQPPWIAFGFGLIHGFGFAGILSEMQLEGGHMATSLIFFNIGIEIGQFFIVLLAFPIILYTKKLDIKYKPVKWIIPASSIGILAFGLTWFVQRAF
;
A
#
# COMPACT_ATOMS: atom_id res chain seq x y z
N MET A 1 -42.22 53.05 12.47
CA MET A 1 -42.96 51.79 12.39
C MET A 1 -42.35 50.90 11.29
N GLY A 2 -41.91 49.72 11.66
CA GLY A 2 -41.48 48.72 10.72
C GLY A 2 -40.13 48.07 11.09
N ILE A 3 -40.11 47.27 12.19
CA ILE A 3 -38.96 46.45 12.61
C ILE A 3 -39.02 45.18 11.76
N SER A 4 -38.05 44.98 10.85
CA SER A 4 -37.83 43.71 10.19
C SER A 4 -36.90 42.87 11.08
N ARG A 5 -37.47 41.86 11.73
CA ARG A 5 -36.75 40.78 12.43
C ARG A 5 -35.97 39.96 11.42
N ASN A 6 -34.65 40.00 11.52
CA ASN A 6 -33.78 38.93 11.02
C ASN A 6 -33.97 37.72 11.93
N GLU A 7 -34.82 36.79 11.55
CA GLU A 7 -34.81 35.44 12.08
C GLU A 7 -33.60 34.70 11.49
N THR A 8 -32.49 34.76 12.19
CA THR A 8 -31.40 33.82 11.97
C THR A 8 -31.91 32.45 12.44
N LEU A 9 -32.18 31.54 11.51
CA LEU A 9 -32.41 30.14 11.77
C LEU A 9 -31.09 29.56 12.34
N GLU A 10 -30.90 29.71 13.65
CA GLU A 10 -30.02 28.83 14.42
C GLU A 10 -30.71 27.46 14.44
N MET A 11 -30.31 26.60 13.52
CA MET A 11 -30.72 25.21 13.54
C MET A 11 -30.02 24.55 14.74
N ASP A 12 -30.80 24.23 15.76
CA ASP A 12 -30.33 23.61 16.99
C ASP A 12 -29.61 22.28 16.69
N VAL A 13 -28.44 22.09 17.30
CA VAL A 13 -27.59 20.89 17.16
C VAL A 13 -28.35 19.60 17.45
N ASP A 14 -29.32 19.66 18.35
CA ASP A 14 -30.15 18.49 18.70
C ASP A 14 -31.19 18.15 17.62
N THR A 15 -31.70 19.16 16.91
CA THR A 15 -32.58 18.95 15.75
C THR A 15 -31.80 18.38 14.57
N MET A 16 -30.53 18.79 14.37
CA MET A 16 -29.64 18.20 13.39
C MET A 16 -29.35 16.73 13.69
N LYS A 17 -28.99 16.38 14.93
CA LYS A 17 -28.76 14.98 15.34
C LYS A 17 -29.95 14.08 15.08
N LYS A 18 -31.18 14.54 15.34
CA LYS A 18 -32.41 13.79 15.08
C LYS A 18 -32.69 13.56 13.58
N GLN A 19 -32.31 14.52 12.73
CA GLN A 19 -32.54 14.40 11.27
C GLN A 19 -31.46 13.56 10.58
N TRP A 20 -30.24 13.54 11.10
CA TRP A 20 -29.11 12.84 10.47
C TRP A 20 -28.96 11.39 10.93
N PHE A 21 -29.51 11.04 12.09
CA PHE A 21 -29.48 9.66 12.58
C PHE A 21 -30.09 8.64 11.61
N PRO A 22 -31.29 8.86 11.02
CA PRO A 22 -31.83 7.94 10.02
C PRO A 22 -31.05 7.91 8.71
N ILE A 23 -30.42 9.04 8.32
CA ILE A 23 -29.56 9.09 7.14
C ILE A 23 -28.27 8.29 7.37
N LEU A 24 -27.69 8.40 8.56
CA LEU A 24 -26.53 7.60 8.96
C LEU A 24 -26.87 6.10 8.97
N LEU A 25 -28.06 5.76 9.47
CA LEU A 25 -28.56 4.38 9.50
C LEU A 25 -28.82 3.83 8.09
N LEU A 26 -29.32 4.69 7.19
CA LEU A 26 -29.55 4.35 5.78
C LEU A 26 -28.22 4.17 5.02
N LEU A 27 -27.21 5.01 5.29
CA LEU A 27 -25.86 4.87 4.72
C LEU A 27 -25.15 3.61 5.26
N LEU A 28 -25.31 3.30 6.54
CA LEU A 28 -24.85 2.04 7.13
C LEU A 28 -25.51 0.84 6.47
N SER A 29 -26.83 0.87 6.27
CA SER A 29 -27.54 -0.22 5.59
C SER A 29 -27.17 -0.33 4.11
N PHE A 30 -26.87 0.78 3.45
CA PHE A 30 -26.43 0.80 2.06
C PHE A 30 -25.00 0.25 1.88
N SER A 31 -24.12 0.43 2.87
CA SER A 31 -22.78 -0.17 2.85
C SER A 31 -22.80 -1.70 2.95
N PHE A 32 -23.81 -2.30 3.53
CA PHE A 32 -24.00 -3.77 3.55
C PHE A 32 -24.49 -4.36 2.21
N ILE A 33 -25.01 -3.53 1.28
CA ILE A 33 -25.52 -3.99 -0.02
C ILE A 33 -24.39 -4.10 -1.06
N PHE A 34 -23.31 -3.35 -0.90
CA PHE A 34 -22.14 -3.36 -1.79
C PHE A 34 -20.98 -4.14 -1.15
N THR A 35 -21.19 -5.42 -0.87
CA THR A 35 -20.13 -6.34 -0.42
C THR A 35 -19.31 -6.88 -1.60
N SER A 36 -18.81 -6.01 -2.47
CA SER A 36 -17.65 -6.39 -3.24
C SER A 36 -16.44 -6.23 -2.32
N PRO A 37 -15.54 -7.22 -2.20
CA PRO A 37 -14.33 -7.06 -1.41
C PRO A 37 -13.53 -5.90 -2.02
N ALA A 38 -13.64 -4.72 -1.42
CA ALA A 38 -12.78 -3.61 -1.74
C ALA A 38 -11.49 -3.81 -0.96
N PHE A 39 -10.53 -4.49 -1.54
CA PHE A 39 -9.19 -4.56 -1.01
C PHE A 39 -8.64 -3.13 -0.96
N ALA A 40 -8.44 -2.60 0.23
CA ALA A 40 -7.91 -1.25 0.41
C ALA A 40 -6.39 -1.21 0.22
N HIS A 41 -5.72 -2.34 0.33
CA HIS A 41 -4.41 -2.57 -0.25
C HIS A 41 -4.63 -2.86 -1.73
N THR A 42 -3.83 -2.23 -2.57
CA THR A 42 -3.84 -2.34 -4.03
C THR A 42 -4.22 -3.76 -4.46
N ASN A 43 -5.15 -3.87 -5.42
CA ASN A 43 -5.44 -5.15 -6.12
C ASN A 43 -4.21 -5.71 -6.87
N ASN A 44 -3.03 -5.20 -6.56
CA ASN A 44 -1.78 -5.60 -7.18
C ASN A 44 -1.27 -6.82 -6.44
N SER A 45 -1.02 -7.89 -7.15
CA SER A 45 -0.31 -9.03 -6.59
C SER A 45 1.14 -8.65 -6.31
N GLU A 46 1.69 -9.23 -5.26
CA GLU A 46 3.07 -9.03 -4.85
C GLU A 46 3.78 -10.37 -4.86
N GLY A 47 5.05 -10.34 -5.24
CA GLY A 47 5.92 -11.50 -5.21
C GLY A 47 7.25 -11.16 -4.56
N PHE A 48 7.92 -12.17 -4.05
CA PHE A 48 9.25 -12.03 -3.45
C PHE A 48 10.17 -13.08 -4.04
N SER A 49 11.35 -12.65 -4.45
CA SER A 49 12.38 -13.49 -5.04
C SER A 49 13.64 -13.38 -4.21
N THR A 50 14.07 -14.48 -3.59
CA THR A 50 15.36 -14.54 -2.90
C THR A 50 16.28 -15.50 -3.63
N ILE A 51 17.38 -14.98 -4.17
CA ILE A 51 18.29 -15.73 -5.02
C ILE A 51 19.66 -15.76 -4.36
N ASN A 52 20.14 -16.96 -4.07
CA ASN A 52 21.43 -17.18 -3.45
C ASN A 52 22.36 -17.92 -4.42
N VAL A 53 23.40 -17.24 -4.88
CA VAL A 53 24.39 -17.78 -5.83
C VAL A 53 25.58 -18.34 -5.05
N LYS A 54 25.86 -19.63 -5.26
CA LYS A 54 27.07 -20.33 -4.76
C LYS A 54 27.91 -20.78 -5.95
N GLU A 55 29.08 -21.37 -5.68
CA GLU A 55 30.02 -21.75 -6.75
C GLU A 55 29.42 -22.59 -7.88
N LYS A 56 28.58 -23.59 -7.57
CA LYS A 56 27.99 -24.52 -8.55
C LYS A 56 26.47 -24.66 -8.43
N THR A 57 25.84 -23.82 -7.64
CA THR A 57 24.39 -23.88 -7.43
C THR A 57 23.82 -22.50 -7.26
N LEU A 58 22.64 -22.29 -7.82
CA LEU A 58 21.82 -21.11 -7.55
C LEU A 58 20.51 -21.60 -6.94
N ASN A 59 20.24 -21.17 -5.73
CA ASN A 59 18.98 -21.45 -5.04
C ASN A 59 18.10 -20.23 -5.17
N TYR A 60 16.87 -20.43 -5.68
CA TYR A 60 15.91 -19.38 -5.88
C TYR A 60 14.63 -19.74 -5.11
N GLU A 61 14.33 -18.98 -4.05
CA GLU A 61 13.06 -19.03 -3.36
C GLU A 61 12.13 -17.96 -3.97
N LEU A 62 11.02 -18.40 -4.54
CA LEU A 62 9.98 -17.56 -5.13
C LEU A 62 8.72 -17.68 -4.29
N LYS A 63 8.25 -16.55 -3.73
CA LYS A 63 6.97 -16.44 -3.04
C LYS A 63 6.04 -15.61 -3.91
N ILE A 64 4.90 -16.16 -4.28
CA ILE A 64 3.89 -15.50 -5.13
C ILE A 64 2.50 -15.72 -4.57
N ASP A 65 1.61 -14.75 -4.77
CA ASP A 65 0.22 -14.86 -4.34
C ASP A 65 -0.42 -16.12 -4.92
N PHE A 66 -0.96 -16.97 -4.05
CA PHE A 66 -1.50 -18.27 -4.42
C PHE A 66 -2.78 -18.16 -5.26
N THR A 67 -3.62 -17.16 -4.98
CA THR A 67 -4.85 -16.91 -5.72
C THR A 67 -4.54 -16.42 -7.12
N GLU A 68 -3.58 -15.50 -7.23
CA GLU A 68 -3.13 -14.96 -8.51
C GLU A 68 -2.46 -16.04 -9.38
N LEU A 69 -1.66 -16.91 -8.78
CA LEU A 69 -1.10 -18.07 -9.49
C LEU A 69 -2.21 -18.95 -10.09
N GLY A 70 -3.29 -19.17 -9.36
CA GLY A 70 -4.46 -19.88 -9.83
C GLY A 70 -5.13 -19.19 -11.02
N HIS A 71 -5.33 -17.88 -10.94
CA HIS A 71 -5.92 -17.07 -12.02
C HIS A 71 -5.06 -17.11 -13.30
N ALA A 72 -3.75 -16.88 -13.17
CA ALA A 72 -2.83 -16.88 -14.29
C ALA A 72 -2.75 -18.24 -15.00
N MET A 73 -2.92 -19.32 -14.26
CA MET A 73 -2.95 -20.68 -14.81
C MET A 73 -4.34 -21.11 -15.30
N ASN A 74 -5.37 -20.25 -15.22
CA ASN A 74 -6.77 -20.57 -15.53
C ASN A 74 -7.28 -21.83 -14.81
N GLN A 75 -6.90 -22.02 -13.56
CA GLN A 75 -7.26 -23.18 -12.74
C GLN A 75 -7.60 -22.74 -11.32
N GLU A 76 -8.68 -23.30 -10.75
CA GLU A 76 -8.86 -23.26 -9.29
C GLU A 76 -7.78 -24.14 -8.65
N MET A 77 -6.69 -23.53 -8.23
CA MET A 77 -5.59 -24.26 -7.61
C MET A 77 -5.94 -24.68 -6.19
N ASN A 78 -5.69 -25.93 -5.90
CA ASN A 78 -5.68 -26.44 -4.52
C ASN A 78 -4.27 -26.86 -4.11
N GLN A 79 -4.06 -27.06 -2.82
CA GLN A 79 -2.76 -27.43 -2.27
C GLN A 79 -2.15 -28.68 -2.94
N LYS A 80 -2.97 -29.66 -3.36
CA LYS A 80 -2.49 -30.87 -4.05
C LYS A 80 -1.96 -30.57 -5.46
N GLN A 81 -2.50 -29.56 -6.13
CA GLN A 81 -2.05 -29.14 -7.46
C GLN A 81 -0.76 -28.33 -7.38
N LEU A 82 -0.58 -27.55 -6.33
CA LEU A 82 0.71 -26.87 -6.06
C LEU A 82 1.85 -27.88 -5.85
N ILE A 83 1.56 -28.99 -5.16
CA ILE A 83 2.52 -30.07 -4.94
C ILE A 83 2.84 -30.83 -6.25
N ASN A 84 1.98 -30.74 -7.27
CA ASN A 84 2.28 -31.31 -8.59
C ASN A 84 3.29 -30.43 -9.33
N SER A 85 4.55 -30.71 -9.05
CA SER A 85 5.71 -29.91 -9.49
C SER A 85 5.76 -29.67 -11.01
N ASP A 86 5.27 -30.59 -11.84
CA ASP A 86 5.41 -30.51 -13.31
C ASP A 86 4.62 -29.34 -13.92
N ILE A 87 3.41 -29.07 -13.44
CA ILE A 87 2.56 -27.98 -13.95
C ILE A 87 3.15 -26.63 -13.52
N VAL A 88 3.51 -26.52 -12.24
CA VAL A 88 4.14 -25.32 -11.69
C VAL A 88 5.49 -25.07 -12.33
N GLN A 89 6.31 -26.10 -12.48
CA GLN A 89 7.60 -26.05 -13.18
C GLN A 89 7.46 -25.49 -14.59
N LYS A 90 6.49 -26.01 -15.37
CA LYS A 90 6.27 -25.57 -16.74
C LYS A 90 5.87 -24.11 -16.81
N TYR A 91 4.99 -23.68 -15.90
CA TYR A 91 4.56 -22.28 -15.83
C TYR A 91 5.73 -21.36 -15.50
N ILE A 92 6.52 -21.69 -14.46
CA ILE A 92 7.69 -20.90 -14.06
C ILE A 92 8.71 -20.82 -15.20
N ASN A 93 9.09 -21.93 -15.81
CA ASN A 93 10.08 -21.94 -16.89
C ASN A 93 9.64 -21.15 -18.15
N SER A 94 8.33 -20.95 -18.32
CA SER A 94 7.82 -20.10 -19.41
C SER A 94 7.85 -18.61 -19.10
N HIS A 95 7.86 -18.23 -17.81
CA HIS A 95 7.74 -16.83 -17.38
C HIS A 95 8.98 -16.28 -16.67
N ILE A 96 9.87 -17.16 -16.18
CA ILE A 96 11.13 -16.78 -15.55
C ILE A 96 12.27 -17.43 -16.34
N LYS A 97 13.17 -16.61 -16.87
CA LYS A 97 14.37 -17.08 -17.54
C LYS A 97 15.61 -16.55 -16.83
N LEU A 98 16.55 -17.44 -16.60
CA LEU A 98 17.84 -17.11 -16.01
C LEU A 98 18.96 -17.40 -17.00
N TYR A 99 19.94 -16.48 -17.04
CA TYR A 99 21.11 -16.62 -17.86
C TYR A 99 22.36 -16.43 -16.98
N ALA A 100 23.26 -17.41 -17.00
CA ALA A 100 24.57 -17.35 -16.39
C ALA A 100 25.61 -17.08 -17.49
N ASP A 101 26.30 -15.95 -17.43
CA ASP A 101 27.25 -15.52 -18.47
C ASP A 101 26.65 -15.57 -19.88
N SER A 102 25.40 -15.07 -20.00
CA SER A 102 24.60 -15.07 -21.24
C SER A 102 24.17 -16.47 -21.76
N VAL A 103 24.40 -17.54 -20.96
CA VAL A 103 23.95 -18.90 -21.28
C VAL A 103 22.66 -19.19 -20.50
N PRO A 104 21.56 -19.57 -21.15
CA PRO A 104 20.33 -19.91 -20.43
C PRO A 104 20.54 -21.15 -19.55
N ILE A 105 20.04 -21.06 -18.32
CA ILE A 105 20.06 -22.13 -17.34
C ILE A 105 18.64 -22.51 -16.96
N GLU A 106 18.39 -23.81 -16.83
CA GLU A 106 17.08 -24.34 -16.44
C GLU A 106 17.11 -24.76 -14.96
N GLY A 107 16.08 -24.32 -14.23
CA GLY A 107 15.89 -24.70 -12.84
C GLY A 107 14.94 -25.87 -12.68
N SER A 108 15.06 -26.58 -11.60
CA SER A 108 14.12 -27.62 -11.16
C SER A 108 13.43 -27.20 -9.87
N VAL A 109 12.13 -27.41 -9.78
CA VAL A 109 11.38 -27.25 -8.53
C VAL A 109 11.77 -28.35 -7.56
N GLU A 110 12.39 -27.98 -6.44
CA GLU A 110 12.75 -28.94 -5.39
C GLU A 110 11.63 -29.14 -4.37
N LYS A 111 10.97 -28.04 -4.01
CA LYS A 111 9.93 -28.05 -2.99
C LYS A 111 8.92 -26.93 -3.26
N THR A 112 7.66 -27.23 -2.97
CA THR A 112 6.59 -26.21 -2.90
C THR A 112 5.93 -26.27 -1.54
N ASP A 113 5.55 -25.10 -1.01
CA ASP A 113 4.88 -24.95 0.28
C ASP A 113 3.87 -23.80 0.22
N LEU A 114 3.08 -23.64 1.27
CA LEU A 114 2.16 -22.51 1.43
C LEU A 114 2.52 -21.75 2.70
N GLU A 115 2.60 -20.45 2.60
CA GLU A 115 2.89 -19.55 3.72
C GLU A 115 1.83 -18.45 3.79
N MET A 116 1.45 -18.06 5.01
CA MET A 116 0.61 -16.89 5.22
C MET A 116 1.50 -15.68 5.48
N ILE A 117 1.41 -14.69 4.61
CA ILE A 117 2.08 -13.39 4.77
C ILE A 117 0.98 -12.35 4.93
N GLU A 118 0.93 -11.71 6.09
CA GLU A 118 -0.21 -10.92 6.52
C GLU A 118 -1.49 -11.78 6.44
N ASP A 119 -2.50 -11.37 5.68
CA ASP A 119 -3.77 -12.11 5.54
C ASP A 119 -3.89 -12.80 4.17
N ARG A 120 -2.79 -12.88 3.40
CA ARG A 120 -2.75 -13.50 2.09
C ARG A 120 -1.94 -14.80 2.09
N GLN A 121 -2.40 -15.76 1.30
CA GLN A 121 -1.72 -17.04 1.12
C GLN A 121 -0.74 -16.96 -0.04
N PHE A 122 0.52 -17.29 0.21
CA PHE A 122 1.58 -17.33 -0.78
C PHE A 122 2.01 -18.75 -1.08
N ALA A 123 2.22 -19.04 -2.36
CA ALA A 123 2.93 -20.22 -2.79
C ALA A 123 4.44 -19.95 -2.65
N VAL A 124 5.12 -20.77 -1.86
CA VAL A 124 6.58 -20.73 -1.71
C VAL A 124 7.17 -21.83 -2.57
N ILE A 125 7.92 -21.46 -3.59
CA ILE A 125 8.48 -22.36 -4.59
C ILE A 125 10.00 -22.26 -4.53
N ASN A 126 10.63 -23.36 -4.15
CA ASN A 126 12.07 -23.46 -4.10
C ASN A 126 12.58 -24.09 -5.39
N LEU A 127 13.39 -23.34 -6.12
CA LEU A 127 14.01 -23.73 -7.37
C LEU A 127 15.52 -23.90 -7.18
N ASN A 128 16.07 -24.93 -7.80
CA ASN A 128 17.50 -25.16 -7.84
C ASN A 128 18.00 -25.14 -9.28
N TYR A 129 19.06 -24.35 -9.51
CA TYR A 129 19.74 -24.28 -10.79
C TYR A 129 21.18 -24.80 -10.60
N ARG A 130 21.59 -25.72 -11.47
CA ARG A 130 22.98 -26.20 -11.49
C ARG A 130 23.81 -25.31 -12.38
N LEU A 131 24.99 -24.93 -11.89
CA LEU A 131 25.95 -24.10 -12.59
C LEU A 131 27.21 -24.91 -12.87
N ASP A 132 27.77 -24.75 -14.05
CA ASP A 132 29.06 -25.38 -14.38
C ASP A 132 30.21 -24.73 -13.60
N HIS A 133 30.13 -23.43 -13.46
CA HIS A 133 31.01 -22.58 -12.65
C HIS A 133 30.22 -21.43 -12.05
N LYS A 134 30.83 -20.68 -11.15
CA LYS A 134 30.25 -19.47 -10.63
C LYS A 134 30.17 -18.40 -11.71
N PRO A 135 28.99 -17.84 -12.01
CA PRO A 135 28.85 -16.85 -13.08
C PRO A 135 29.48 -15.51 -12.66
N GLU A 136 30.10 -14.83 -13.63
CA GLU A 136 30.52 -13.44 -13.47
C GLU A 136 29.34 -12.48 -13.65
N LYS A 137 28.37 -12.87 -14.51
CA LYS A 137 27.14 -12.14 -14.79
C LYS A 137 25.94 -13.07 -14.67
N LEU A 138 24.95 -12.64 -13.91
CA LEU A 138 23.65 -13.30 -13.83
C LEU A 138 22.57 -12.34 -14.32
N GLU A 139 21.75 -12.80 -15.24
CA GLU A 139 20.61 -12.05 -15.76
C GLU A 139 19.34 -12.84 -15.48
N ILE A 140 18.30 -12.15 -15.06
CA ILE A 140 16.98 -12.73 -14.74
C ILE A 140 15.93 -11.94 -15.49
N GLU A 141 15.14 -12.62 -16.33
CA GLU A 141 13.96 -12.09 -16.98
C GLU A 141 12.73 -12.61 -16.25
N TYR A 142 11.91 -11.72 -15.72
CA TYR A 142 10.74 -12.03 -14.91
C TYR A 142 9.47 -11.52 -15.55
N ASN A 143 8.59 -12.44 -15.96
CA ASN A 143 7.34 -12.14 -16.67
C ASN A 143 6.10 -12.73 -15.97
N MET A 144 6.23 -13.21 -14.72
CA MET A 144 5.10 -13.77 -13.97
C MET A 144 3.97 -12.75 -13.83
N PHE A 145 2.76 -13.14 -14.20
CA PHE A 145 1.52 -12.36 -14.09
C PHE A 145 1.45 -11.10 -14.96
N LEU A 146 2.57 -10.50 -15.33
CA LEU A 146 2.65 -9.19 -15.97
C LEU A 146 1.90 -9.10 -17.31
N ASP A 147 1.90 -10.18 -18.09
CA ASP A 147 1.22 -10.23 -19.38
C ASP A 147 -0.08 -11.06 -19.33
N ASP A 148 -0.31 -11.83 -18.27
CA ASP A 148 -1.40 -12.80 -18.18
C ASP A 148 -2.58 -12.26 -17.36
N SER A 149 -2.35 -11.91 -16.11
CA SER A 149 -3.44 -11.68 -15.14
C SER A 149 -3.34 -10.35 -14.38
N ASP A 150 -2.13 -9.86 -14.09
CA ASP A 150 -1.93 -8.62 -13.32
C ASP A 150 -0.77 -7.76 -13.83
N PRO A 151 -1.01 -6.82 -14.75
CA PRO A 151 0.02 -5.87 -15.21
C PRO A 151 0.59 -4.95 -14.12
N SER A 152 -0.07 -4.87 -12.98
CA SER A 152 0.39 -4.06 -11.84
C SER A 152 1.19 -4.85 -10.82
N HIS A 153 1.40 -6.16 -11.06
CA HIS A 153 2.26 -7.03 -10.25
C HIS A 153 3.64 -6.43 -10.01
N ALA A 154 4.14 -6.58 -8.79
CA ALA A 154 5.49 -6.19 -8.41
C ALA A 154 6.19 -7.34 -7.70
N ASN A 155 7.36 -7.74 -8.20
CA ASN A 155 8.20 -8.73 -7.54
C ASN A 155 9.42 -8.05 -6.90
N PHE A 156 9.59 -8.26 -5.61
CA PHE A 156 10.69 -7.75 -4.83
C PHE A 156 11.84 -8.77 -4.83
N ALA A 157 12.83 -8.54 -5.66
CA ALA A 157 13.94 -9.45 -5.86
C ALA A 157 15.15 -9.06 -5.03
N THR A 158 15.67 -10.01 -4.27
CA THR A 158 16.92 -9.92 -3.52
C THR A 158 17.88 -10.98 -4.01
N VAL A 159 19.07 -10.58 -4.42
CA VAL A 159 20.10 -11.48 -4.91
C VAL A 159 21.34 -11.36 -4.05
N ASN A 160 21.80 -12.51 -3.53
CA ASN A 160 23.00 -12.64 -2.74
C ASN A 160 24.08 -13.35 -3.56
N MET A 161 25.13 -12.64 -3.89
CA MET A 161 26.28 -13.16 -4.63
C MET A 161 27.57 -12.53 -4.11
N ASP A 162 28.57 -13.33 -3.80
CA ASP A 162 29.89 -12.86 -3.31
C ASP A 162 29.86 -12.04 -2.01
N GLY A 163 28.89 -12.31 -1.12
CA GLY A 163 28.70 -11.51 0.08
C GLY A 163 28.16 -10.10 -0.20
N LYS A 164 27.81 -9.81 -1.46
CA LYS A 164 27.09 -8.60 -1.86
C LYS A 164 25.62 -8.94 -2.03
N GLN A 165 24.77 -8.06 -1.53
CA GLN A 165 23.31 -8.13 -1.71
C GLN A 165 22.88 -7.07 -2.71
N GLN A 166 22.07 -7.47 -3.68
CA GLN A 166 21.43 -6.58 -4.65
C GLN A 166 19.93 -6.74 -4.57
N GLU A 167 19.23 -5.62 -4.67
CA GLU A 167 17.77 -5.56 -4.61
C GLU A 167 17.24 -4.88 -5.87
N LYS A 168 16.14 -5.42 -6.40
CA LYS A 168 15.41 -4.79 -7.50
C LYS A 168 13.93 -5.07 -7.39
N ILE A 169 13.13 -4.07 -7.73
CA ILE A 169 11.69 -4.25 -7.89
C ILE A 169 11.43 -4.50 -9.37
N LEU A 170 10.94 -5.70 -9.68
CA LEU A 170 10.56 -6.12 -11.01
C LEU A 170 9.08 -5.80 -11.23
N THR A 171 8.80 -5.07 -12.30
CA THR A 171 7.46 -4.60 -12.67
C THR A 171 7.27 -4.74 -14.17
N TYR A 172 6.08 -4.40 -14.66
CA TYR A 172 5.79 -4.37 -16.10
C TYR A 172 6.81 -3.55 -16.92
N GLU A 173 7.30 -2.44 -16.35
CA GLU A 173 8.26 -1.54 -17.01
C GLU A 173 9.74 -1.94 -16.79
N SER A 174 10.00 -2.80 -15.79
CA SER A 174 11.36 -3.22 -15.39
C SER A 174 11.37 -4.72 -15.10
N ARG A 175 11.43 -5.53 -16.14
CA ARG A 175 11.29 -7.00 -16.09
C ARG A 175 12.61 -7.75 -15.92
N GLU A 176 13.72 -7.07 -16.11
CA GLU A 176 15.05 -7.67 -16.10
C GLU A 176 15.83 -7.26 -14.88
N LEU A 177 16.51 -8.22 -14.27
CA LEU A 177 17.51 -8.00 -13.23
C LEU A 177 18.86 -8.48 -13.75
N GLU A 178 19.77 -7.55 -13.90
CA GLU A 178 21.17 -7.83 -14.22
C GLU A 178 22.01 -7.64 -12.95
N ILE A 179 22.75 -8.67 -12.56
CA ILE A 179 23.60 -8.61 -11.38
C ILE A 179 24.94 -8.06 -11.77
N GLY A 180 25.23 -6.91 -11.24
CA GLY A 180 26.45 -6.15 -11.42
C GLY A 180 26.55 -5.11 -10.30
N GLU A 181 27.32 -4.05 -10.46
CA GLU A 181 27.34 -2.95 -9.48
C GLU A 181 26.05 -2.12 -9.60
N VAL A 182 25.06 -2.40 -8.77
CA VAL A 182 23.90 -1.49 -8.65
C VAL A 182 24.34 -0.20 -8.00
N SER A 183 24.17 0.89 -8.70
CA SER A 183 24.43 2.22 -8.15
C SER A 183 23.48 2.46 -6.97
N PHE A 184 24.02 2.91 -5.82
CA PHE A 184 23.26 3.41 -4.68
C PHE A 184 22.10 4.33 -5.10
N LEU A 185 22.33 5.15 -6.12
CA LEU A 185 21.33 6.07 -6.66
C LEU A 185 20.15 5.34 -7.30
N GLN A 186 20.40 4.23 -8.01
CA GLN A 186 19.35 3.45 -8.66
C GLN A 186 18.44 2.78 -7.63
N ASN A 187 19.01 2.15 -6.61
CA ASN A 187 18.25 1.55 -5.51
C ASN A 187 17.43 2.61 -4.76
N SER A 188 18.04 3.72 -4.38
CA SER A 188 17.38 4.83 -3.69
C SER A 188 16.18 5.36 -4.48
N THR A 189 16.32 5.50 -5.81
CA THR A 189 15.24 5.96 -6.68
C THR A 189 14.08 4.96 -6.73
N GLN A 190 14.34 3.65 -6.75
CA GLN A 190 13.30 2.62 -6.75
C GLN A 190 12.45 2.68 -5.46
N PHE A 191 13.09 2.77 -4.29
CA PHE A 191 12.35 2.87 -3.02
C PHE A 191 11.61 4.20 -2.87
N LEU A 192 12.15 5.30 -3.40
CA LEU A 192 11.46 6.58 -3.46
C LEU A 192 10.18 6.48 -4.29
N LEU A 193 10.27 5.91 -5.49
CA LEU A 193 9.11 5.70 -6.36
C LEU A 193 8.10 4.73 -5.75
N LEU A 194 8.57 3.68 -5.06
CA LEU A 194 7.72 2.75 -4.33
C LEU A 194 6.92 3.46 -3.23
N GLY A 195 7.56 4.35 -2.45
CA GLY A 195 6.88 5.17 -1.45
C GLY A 195 5.85 6.12 -2.06
N MET A 196 6.15 6.73 -3.19
CA MET A 196 5.17 7.54 -3.93
C MET A 196 3.99 6.68 -4.43
N LYS A 197 4.28 5.51 -5.03
CA LYS A 197 3.26 4.57 -5.50
C LYS A 197 2.37 4.14 -4.34
N HIS A 198 2.94 3.78 -3.19
CA HIS A 198 2.20 3.40 -1.98
C HIS A 198 1.14 4.43 -1.57
N ILE A 199 1.50 5.72 -1.57
CA ILE A 199 0.56 6.79 -1.24
C ILE A 199 -0.50 6.99 -2.32
N PHE A 200 -0.15 6.91 -3.61
CA PHE A 200 -1.11 7.11 -4.70
C PHE A 200 -2.07 5.94 -4.90
N THR A 201 -1.68 4.74 -4.50
CA THR A 201 -2.52 3.54 -4.60
C THR A 201 -3.26 3.22 -3.30
N GLY A 202 -2.80 3.74 -2.16
CA GLY A 202 -3.47 3.61 -0.86
C GLY A 202 -4.66 4.58 -0.74
N TYR A 203 -5.86 4.12 -1.10
CA TYR A 203 -7.08 4.94 -1.03
C TYR A 203 -7.36 5.47 0.38
N ASP A 204 -7.03 4.73 1.43
CA ASP A 204 -7.11 5.15 2.83
C ASP A 204 -6.22 6.35 3.11
N HIS A 205 -4.97 6.36 2.63
CA HIS A 205 -4.05 7.50 2.74
C HIS A 205 -4.59 8.73 2.00
N ILE A 206 -5.10 8.55 0.76
CA ILE A 206 -5.64 9.64 -0.03
C ILE A 206 -6.85 10.26 0.67
N LEU A 207 -7.82 9.44 1.08
CA LEU A 207 -9.04 9.91 1.75
C LEU A 207 -8.73 10.52 3.12
N PHE A 208 -7.77 9.96 3.84
CA PHE A 208 -7.31 10.51 5.11
C PHE A 208 -6.68 11.91 4.92
N VAL A 209 -5.73 12.05 4.00
CA VAL A 209 -5.09 13.35 3.70
C VAL A 209 -6.13 14.38 3.26
N ILE A 210 -7.03 14.04 2.32
CA ILE A 210 -8.10 14.95 1.87
C ILE A 210 -8.98 15.36 3.06
N SER A 211 -9.34 14.43 3.93
CA SER A 211 -10.15 14.71 5.13
C SER A 211 -9.44 15.69 6.08
N LEU A 212 -8.12 15.53 6.28
CA LEU A 212 -7.33 16.49 7.06
C LEU A 212 -7.33 17.89 6.44
N LEU A 213 -7.25 17.99 5.10
CA LEU A 213 -7.22 19.28 4.39
C LEU A 213 -8.49 20.11 4.58
N PHE A 214 -9.64 19.49 4.86
CA PHE A 214 -10.88 20.22 5.12
C PHE A 214 -10.78 21.14 6.34
N GLY A 215 -9.99 20.76 7.35
CA GLY A 215 -9.75 21.55 8.58
C GLY A 215 -8.66 22.62 8.47
N VAL A 216 -7.86 22.63 7.41
CA VAL A 216 -6.66 23.46 7.31
C VAL A 216 -6.95 24.78 6.58
N LYS A 217 -6.25 25.84 7.00
CA LYS A 217 -6.38 27.20 6.44
C LYS A 217 -5.12 27.68 5.74
N THR A 218 -3.94 27.13 6.07
CA THR A 218 -2.65 27.61 5.57
C THR A 218 -1.74 26.47 5.13
N ILE A 219 -0.91 26.73 4.12
CA ILE A 219 0.06 25.76 3.60
C ILE A 219 1.05 25.32 4.71
N ARG A 220 1.40 26.21 5.64
CA ARG A 220 2.27 25.89 6.77
C ARG A 220 1.67 24.82 7.70
N GLN A 221 0.35 24.92 7.96
CA GLN A 221 -0.36 23.90 8.75
C GLN A 221 -0.35 22.55 8.04
N ILE A 222 -0.51 22.54 6.72
CA ILE A 222 -0.44 21.31 5.93
C ILE A 222 0.94 20.67 6.06
N GLY A 223 2.02 21.45 5.87
CA GLY A 223 3.37 20.95 6.04
C GLY A 223 3.56 20.26 7.38
N PHE A 224 3.15 20.89 8.48
CA PHE A 224 3.23 20.27 9.82
C PHE A 224 2.41 18.98 9.96
N LEU A 225 1.22 18.91 9.37
CA LEU A 225 0.39 17.70 9.42
C LEU A 225 1.01 16.54 8.63
N VAL A 226 1.44 16.82 7.40
CA VAL A 226 2.06 15.83 6.51
C VAL A 226 3.35 15.30 7.13
N THR A 227 4.28 16.19 7.50
CA THR A 227 5.56 15.77 8.09
C THR A 227 5.38 15.05 9.43
N ALA A 228 4.44 15.48 10.29
CA ALA A 228 4.14 14.78 11.53
C ALA A 228 3.63 13.36 11.28
N PHE A 229 2.76 13.17 10.29
CA PHE A 229 2.30 11.85 9.86
C PHE A 229 3.46 11.00 9.34
N THR A 230 4.27 11.54 8.42
CA THR A 230 5.38 10.78 7.80
C THR A 230 6.44 10.38 8.82
N ILE A 231 6.80 11.26 9.78
CA ILE A 231 7.74 10.91 10.85
C ILE A 231 7.20 9.75 11.69
N ALA A 232 5.94 9.83 12.11
CA ALA A 232 5.31 8.78 12.90
C ALA A 232 5.21 7.46 12.15
N HIS A 233 4.79 7.51 10.88
CA HIS A 233 4.76 6.38 9.96
C HIS A 233 6.14 5.74 9.83
N SER A 234 7.18 6.54 9.62
CA SER A 234 8.56 6.06 9.51
C SER A 234 9.03 5.30 10.75
N ILE A 235 8.69 5.81 11.95
CA ILE A 235 9.06 5.17 13.22
C ILE A 235 8.44 3.78 13.32
N THR A 236 7.15 3.65 13.10
CA THR A 236 6.45 2.38 13.26
C THR A 236 6.75 1.42 12.12
N LEU A 237 6.90 1.91 10.89
CA LEU A 237 7.36 1.11 9.77
C LEU A 237 8.74 0.50 10.06
N PHE A 238 9.70 1.29 10.58
CA PHE A 238 11.00 0.81 10.99
C PHE A 238 10.88 -0.26 12.08
N LEU A 239 10.16 0.02 13.18
CA LEU A 239 10.00 -0.92 14.29
C LEU A 239 9.37 -2.25 13.83
N ALA A 240 8.42 -2.21 12.93
CA ALA A 240 7.73 -3.39 12.44
C ALA A 240 8.58 -4.17 11.41
N THR A 241 9.25 -3.49 10.47
CA THR A 241 10.11 -4.14 9.47
C THR A 241 11.30 -4.85 10.12
N PHE A 242 11.88 -4.27 11.17
CA PHE A 242 12.92 -4.94 11.98
C PHE A 242 12.35 -5.95 12.99
N LYS A 243 11.07 -6.27 12.92
CA LYS A 243 10.38 -7.23 13.80
C LYS A 243 10.51 -6.93 15.30
N ILE A 244 10.75 -5.65 15.68
CA ILE A 244 10.84 -5.19 17.07
C ILE A 244 9.46 -5.17 17.71
N ILE A 245 8.46 -4.69 16.95
CA ILE A 245 7.05 -4.65 17.35
C ILE A 245 6.22 -5.13 16.17
N GLN A 246 5.36 -6.12 16.42
CA GLN A 246 4.45 -6.68 15.41
C GLN A 246 3.03 -6.71 15.96
N PHE A 247 2.07 -6.41 15.10
CA PHE A 247 0.65 -6.54 15.38
C PHE A 247 0.01 -7.41 14.28
N PRO A 248 -1.08 -8.14 14.60
CA PRO A 248 -1.88 -8.81 13.58
C PRO A 248 -2.35 -7.81 12.52
N SER A 249 -2.23 -8.16 11.23
CA SER A 249 -2.58 -7.23 10.13
C SER A 249 -4.05 -6.83 10.19
N GLN A 250 -4.96 -7.75 10.52
CA GLN A 250 -6.38 -7.47 10.72
C GLN A 250 -6.62 -6.32 11.72
N LEU A 251 -5.88 -6.29 12.83
CA LEU A 251 -5.98 -5.22 13.82
C LEU A 251 -5.47 -3.89 13.26
N VAL A 252 -4.33 -3.92 12.57
CA VAL A 252 -3.71 -2.73 11.97
C VAL A 252 -4.62 -2.14 10.91
N GLU A 253 -5.10 -2.95 9.97
CA GLU A 253 -5.97 -2.52 8.89
C GLU A 253 -7.31 -1.97 9.39
N SER A 254 -7.89 -2.62 10.39
CA SER A 254 -9.11 -2.12 11.05
C SER A 254 -8.87 -0.75 11.71
N ALA A 255 -7.72 -0.57 12.36
CA ALA A 255 -7.35 0.70 12.99
C ALA A 255 -7.08 1.79 11.93
N ILE A 256 -6.48 1.45 10.77
CA ILE A 256 -6.32 2.35 9.63
C ILE A 256 -7.69 2.82 9.13
N ALA A 257 -8.64 1.90 8.90
CA ALA A 257 -9.99 2.25 8.48
C ALA A 257 -10.71 3.15 9.50
N LEU A 258 -10.56 2.88 10.80
CA LEU A 258 -11.11 3.75 11.87
C LEU A 258 -10.49 5.14 11.88
N SER A 259 -9.23 5.31 11.47
CA SER A 259 -8.60 6.64 11.35
C SER A 259 -9.29 7.50 10.29
N VAL A 260 -9.69 6.89 9.16
CA VAL A 260 -10.45 7.56 8.09
C VAL A 260 -11.84 7.94 8.59
N VAL A 261 -12.53 7.02 9.29
CA VAL A 261 -13.83 7.28 9.94
C VAL A 261 -13.73 8.46 10.90
N TYR A 262 -12.75 8.46 11.79
CA TYR A 262 -12.53 9.53 12.75
C TYR A 262 -12.31 10.88 12.08
N ALA A 263 -11.46 10.96 11.06
CA ALA A 263 -11.18 12.18 10.31
C ALA A 263 -12.44 12.74 9.62
N ALA A 264 -13.27 11.85 9.07
CA ALA A 264 -14.54 12.24 8.45
C ALA A 264 -15.57 12.74 9.50
N LEU A 265 -15.69 12.08 10.65
CA LEU A 265 -16.60 12.49 11.72
C LEU A 265 -16.27 13.89 12.29
N ILE A 266 -14.98 14.19 12.46
CA ILE A 266 -14.57 15.54 12.91
C ILE A 266 -15.04 16.59 11.91
N ASN A 267 -14.90 16.35 10.61
CA ASN A 267 -15.33 17.29 9.57
C ASN A 267 -16.85 17.50 9.53
N ILE A 268 -17.63 16.48 9.91
CA ILE A 268 -19.09 16.54 9.93
C ILE A 268 -19.58 17.27 11.19
N PHE A 269 -19.01 16.96 12.36
CA PHE A 269 -19.57 17.36 13.65
C PHE A 269 -18.85 18.54 14.32
N SER A 270 -17.61 18.84 13.94
CA SER A 270 -16.85 19.93 14.54
C SER A 270 -17.03 21.24 13.79
N LYS A 271 -17.47 22.30 14.50
CA LYS A 271 -17.55 23.67 13.95
C LYS A 271 -16.16 24.24 13.60
N ASP A 272 -15.15 23.85 14.36
CA ASP A 272 -13.74 24.17 14.11
C ASP A 272 -12.98 22.85 13.84
N SER A 273 -12.98 22.44 12.59
CA SER A 273 -12.33 21.18 12.13
C SER A 273 -10.79 21.25 12.19
N LYS A 274 -10.23 22.12 13.05
CA LYS A 274 -8.79 22.21 13.25
C LYS A 274 -8.27 20.90 13.80
N GLN A 275 -7.48 20.21 13.01
CA GLN A 275 -6.79 19.02 13.47
C GLN A 275 -5.36 19.39 13.88
N PRO A 276 -5.00 19.21 15.15
CA PRO A 276 -3.65 19.48 15.59
C PRO A 276 -2.68 18.40 15.05
N PRO A 277 -1.40 18.73 14.79
CA PRO A 277 -0.43 17.81 14.22
C PRO A 277 -0.24 16.50 15.00
N TRP A 278 -0.49 16.49 16.31
CA TRP A 278 -0.37 15.28 17.14
C TRP A 278 -1.42 14.21 16.78
N ILE A 279 -2.59 14.60 16.22
CA ILE A 279 -3.57 13.63 15.70
C ILE A 279 -3.04 12.97 14.43
N ALA A 280 -2.49 13.75 13.50
CA ALA A 280 -1.85 13.20 12.31
C ALA A 280 -0.65 12.30 12.68
N PHE A 281 0.12 12.68 13.69
CA PHE A 281 1.18 11.86 14.25
C PHE A 281 0.65 10.52 14.80
N GLY A 282 -0.40 10.56 15.64
CA GLY A 282 -1.01 9.34 16.19
C GLY A 282 -1.50 8.38 15.10
N PHE A 283 -2.14 8.90 14.06
CA PHE A 283 -2.56 8.06 12.93
C PHE A 283 -1.40 7.59 12.07
N GLY A 284 -0.35 8.42 11.90
CA GLY A 284 0.88 7.99 11.24
C GLY A 284 1.50 6.76 11.92
N LEU A 285 1.50 6.70 13.27
CA LEU A 285 1.96 5.52 14.02
C LEU A 285 1.16 4.25 13.66
N ILE A 286 -0.14 4.37 13.45
CA ILE A 286 -0.98 3.22 13.07
C ILE A 286 -0.68 2.79 11.63
N HIS A 287 -0.66 3.74 10.70
CA HIS A 287 -0.47 3.47 9.27
C HIS A 287 0.90 2.86 8.95
N GLY A 288 1.96 3.19 9.72
CA GLY A 288 3.29 2.65 9.47
C GLY A 288 3.42 1.15 9.72
N PHE A 289 2.52 0.54 10.48
CA PHE A 289 2.47 -0.92 10.59
C PHE A 289 1.88 -1.60 9.36
N GLY A 290 1.08 -0.91 8.53
CA GLY A 290 0.31 -1.50 7.44
C GLY A 290 1.14 -1.95 6.22
N PHE A 291 2.41 -1.56 6.10
CA PHE A 291 3.27 -1.94 4.97
C PHE A 291 4.53 -2.71 5.41
N ALA A 292 4.63 -3.01 6.69
CA ALA A 292 5.82 -3.60 7.26
C ALA A 292 6.01 -5.07 6.87
N GLY A 293 4.93 -5.82 6.70
CA GLY A 293 4.97 -7.23 6.29
C GLY A 293 5.66 -7.39 4.94
N ILE A 294 5.25 -6.61 3.95
CA ILE A 294 5.84 -6.61 2.60
C ILE A 294 7.34 -6.31 2.65
N LEU A 295 7.76 -5.27 3.37
CA LEU A 295 9.17 -4.92 3.47
C LEU A 295 9.99 -5.95 4.26
N SER A 296 9.38 -6.63 5.24
CA SER A 296 10.07 -7.66 6.02
C SER A 296 10.37 -8.92 5.21
N GLU A 297 9.55 -9.22 4.20
CA GLU A 297 9.72 -10.37 3.30
C GLU A 297 10.82 -10.16 2.25
N MET A 298 11.23 -8.91 2.01
CA MET A 298 12.32 -8.60 1.09
C MET A 298 13.69 -9.11 1.57
N GLN A 299 13.79 -9.62 2.79
CA GLN A 299 15.02 -10.18 3.39
C GLN A 299 16.24 -9.25 3.28
N LEU A 300 16.02 -7.93 3.37
CA LEU A 300 17.07 -6.93 3.29
C LEU A 300 17.97 -6.99 4.53
N GLU A 301 19.28 -6.90 4.34
CA GLU A 301 20.22 -6.91 5.45
C GLU A 301 20.58 -5.49 5.93
N GLY A 302 20.48 -5.29 7.23
CA GLY A 302 21.09 -4.19 8.00
C GLY A 302 21.04 -2.79 7.37
N GLY A 303 22.16 -2.36 6.80
CA GLY A 303 22.32 -1.00 6.25
C GLY A 303 21.50 -0.73 4.98
N HIS A 304 21.30 -1.73 4.13
CA HIS A 304 20.49 -1.62 2.92
C HIS A 304 19.02 -1.39 3.29
N MET A 305 18.49 -2.14 4.24
CA MET A 305 17.12 -1.96 4.74
C MET A 305 16.88 -0.55 5.28
N ALA A 306 17.79 -0.04 6.12
CA ALA A 306 17.65 1.30 6.69
C ALA A 306 17.63 2.39 5.60
N THR A 307 18.50 2.27 4.60
CA THR A 307 18.54 3.21 3.47
C THR A 307 17.25 3.14 2.64
N SER A 308 16.80 1.95 2.31
CA SER A 308 15.57 1.71 1.54
C SER A 308 14.35 2.31 2.25
N LEU A 309 14.24 2.11 3.58
CA LEU A 309 13.18 2.71 4.39
C LEU A 309 13.22 4.24 4.39
N ILE A 310 14.41 4.86 4.43
CA ILE A 310 14.54 6.32 4.36
C ILE A 310 14.01 6.84 3.03
N PHE A 311 14.45 6.28 1.89
CA PHE A 311 14.01 6.72 0.57
C PHE A 311 12.53 6.43 0.33
N PHE A 312 12.01 5.30 0.82
CA PHE A 312 10.59 4.99 0.81
C PHE A 312 9.76 6.07 1.53
N ASN A 313 10.17 6.46 2.73
CA ASN A 313 9.46 7.50 3.50
C ASN A 313 9.59 8.91 2.87
N ILE A 314 10.72 9.23 2.24
CA ILE A 314 10.86 10.45 1.43
C ILE A 314 9.86 10.41 0.26
N GLY A 315 9.71 9.25 -0.38
CA GLY A 315 8.70 9.05 -1.44
C GLY A 315 7.27 9.26 -0.95
N ILE A 316 6.93 8.75 0.23
CA ILE A 316 5.64 8.99 0.89
C ILE A 316 5.40 10.50 1.06
N GLU A 317 6.35 11.22 1.62
CA GLU A 317 6.21 12.67 1.88
C GLU A 317 6.03 13.45 0.57
N ILE A 318 6.83 13.15 -0.45
CA ILE A 318 6.67 13.74 -1.79
C ILE A 318 5.29 13.43 -2.37
N GLY A 319 4.84 12.18 -2.31
CA GLY A 319 3.51 11.78 -2.80
C GLY A 319 2.37 12.52 -2.09
N GLN A 320 2.46 12.66 -0.76
CA GLN A 320 1.49 13.45 0.02
C GLN A 320 1.48 14.92 -0.39
N PHE A 321 2.64 15.53 -0.62
CA PHE A 321 2.72 16.90 -1.11
C PHE A 321 2.08 17.05 -2.49
N PHE A 322 2.21 16.08 -3.38
CA PHE A 322 1.50 16.10 -4.67
C PHE A 322 -0.02 16.06 -4.49
N ILE A 323 -0.54 15.19 -3.63
CA ILE A 323 -1.98 15.14 -3.33
C ILE A 323 -2.45 16.50 -2.78
N VAL A 324 -1.70 17.07 -1.85
CA VAL A 324 -1.98 18.39 -1.28
C VAL A 324 -1.98 19.48 -2.34
N LEU A 325 -0.97 19.49 -3.21
CA LEU A 325 -0.83 20.49 -4.28
C LEU A 325 -2.05 20.50 -5.21
N LEU A 326 -2.61 19.33 -5.48
CA LEU A 326 -3.81 19.21 -6.33
C LEU A 326 -5.10 19.50 -5.56
N ALA A 327 -5.27 18.96 -4.36
CA ALA A 327 -6.52 19.02 -3.62
C ALA A 327 -6.72 20.37 -2.90
N PHE A 328 -5.67 20.96 -2.33
CA PHE A 328 -5.79 22.15 -1.49
C PHE A 328 -6.31 23.40 -2.23
N PRO A 329 -5.87 23.73 -3.45
CA PRO A 329 -6.45 24.86 -4.21
C PRO A 329 -7.94 24.68 -4.48
N ILE A 330 -8.36 23.43 -4.79
CA ILE A 330 -9.78 23.10 -5.03
C ILE A 330 -10.58 23.32 -3.74
N ILE A 331 -10.09 22.84 -2.61
CA ILE A 331 -10.74 23.02 -1.30
C ILE A 331 -10.82 24.51 -0.92
N LEU A 332 -9.76 25.29 -1.15
CA LEU A 332 -9.78 26.73 -0.90
C LEU A 332 -10.78 27.45 -1.80
N TYR A 333 -10.87 27.05 -3.06
CA TYR A 333 -11.82 27.62 -4.01
C TYR A 333 -13.27 27.34 -3.58
N THR A 334 -13.57 26.10 -3.17
CA THR A 334 -14.91 25.77 -2.64
C THR A 334 -15.25 26.56 -1.39
N LYS A 335 -14.31 26.75 -0.45
CA LYS A 335 -14.50 27.59 0.74
C LYS A 335 -14.77 29.05 0.41
N LYS A 336 -14.15 29.59 -0.65
CA LYS A 336 -14.44 30.97 -1.14
C LYS A 336 -15.81 31.08 -1.77
N LEU A 337 -16.24 30.06 -2.53
CA LEU A 337 -17.57 30.03 -3.15
C LEU A 337 -18.69 29.87 -2.10
N ASP A 338 -18.45 29.20 -0.99
CA ASP A 338 -19.41 29.03 0.12
C ASP A 338 -19.88 30.39 0.66
N ILE A 339 -19.00 31.39 0.70
CA ILE A 339 -19.36 32.76 1.13
C ILE A 339 -20.39 33.37 0.18
N LYS A 340 -20.38 33.03 -1.14
CA LYS A 340 -21.21 33.63 -2.18
C LYS A 340 -22.44 32.81 -2.53
N TYR A 341 -22.36 31.48 -2.48
CA TYR A 341 -23.40 30.57 -2.97
C TYR A 341 -23.80 29.54 -1.90
N LYS A 342 -25.00 29.63 -1.33
CA LYS A 342 -25.53 28.75 -0.28
C LYS A 342 -25.40 27.23 -0.55
N PRO A 343 -25.58 26.70 -1.78
CA PRO A 343 -25.45 25.26 -2.03
C PRO A 343 -24.04 24.71 -1.82
N VAL A 344 -23.00 25.55 -2.01
CA VAL A 344 -21.59 25.13 -1.93
C VAL A 344 -21.16 24.74 -0.53
N LYS A 345 -21.83 25.27 0.50
CA LYS A 345 -21.57 24.92 1.91
C LYS A 345 -21.74 23.42 2.23
N TRP A 346 -22.46 22.70 1.37
CA TRP A 346 -22.70 21.27 1.54
C TRP A 346 -21.61 20.38 0.92
N ILE A 347 -20.69 20.93 0.13
CA ILE A 347 -19.65 20.14 -0.55
C ILE A 347 -18.76 19.42 0.47
N ILE A 348 -18.22 20.13 1.46
CA ILE A 348 -17.33 19.52 2.47
C ILE A 348 -18.10 18.50 3.33
N PRO A 349 -19.26 18.79 3.92
CA PRO A 349 -20.07 17.80 4.62
C PRO A 349 -20.43 16.59 3.76
N ALA A 350 -20.87 16.79 2.52
CA ALA A 350 -21.22 15.70 1.61
C ALA A 350 -20.01 14.81 1.28
N SER A 351 -18.85 15.40 0.98
CA SER A 351 -17.61 14.67 0.76
C SER A 351 -17.19 13.91 2.02
N SER A 352 -17.33 14.51 3.20
CA SER A 352 -17.02 13.86 4.47
C SER A 352 -17.95 12.68 4.78
N ILE A 353 -19.23 12.78 4.39
CA ILE A 353 -20.18 11.64 4.48
C ILE A 353 -19.74 10.50 3.55
N GLY A 354 -19.31 10.82 2.32
CA GLY A 354 -18.76 9.83 1.40
C GLY A 354 -17.54 9.13 1.97
N ILE A 355 -16.57 9.90 2.50
CA ILE A 355 -15.36 9.36 3.15
C ILE A 355 -15.74 8.48 4.36
N LEU A 356 -16.72 8.91 5.17
CA LEU A 356 -17.24 8.13 6.29
C LEU A 356 -17.81 6.78 5.83
N ALA A 357 -18.60 6.77 4.76
CA ALA A 357 -19.18 5.54 4.21
C ALA A 357 -18.09 4.56 3.76
N PHE A 358 -17.07 5.02 3.02
CA PHE A 358 -15.93 4.19 2.64
C PHE A 358 -15.16 3.68 3.85
N GLY A 359 -14.82 4.53 4.81
CA GLY A 359 -14.10 4.13 6.02
C GLY A 359 -14.86 3.09 6.85
N LEU A 360 -16.19 3.22 6.99
CA LEU A 360 -17.02 2.23 7.69
C LEU A 360 -17.09 0.90 6.93
N THR A 361 -17.21 0.94 5.61
CA THR A 361 -17.21 -0.26 4.77
C THR A 361 -15.90 -1.02 4.94
N TRP A 362 -14.76 -0.34 4.82
CA TRP A 362 -13.45 -0.96 5.02
C TRP A 362 -13.26 -1.48 6.44
N PHE A 363 -13.71 -0.73 7.45
CA PHE A 363 -13.65 -1.21 8.83
C PHE A 363 -14.38 -2.53 9.02
N VAL A 364 -15.62 -2.64 8.50
CA VAL A 364 -16.38 -3.89 8.60
C VAL A 364 -15.70 -5.04 7.85
N GLN A 365 -15.20 -4.79 6.64
CA GLN A 365 -14.53 -5.80 5.82
C GLN A 365 -13.22 -6.32 6.43
N ARG A 366 -12.49 -5.45 7.16
CA ARG A 366 -11.19 -5.79 7.75
C ARG A 366 -11.30 -6.31 9.19
N ALA A 367 -12.37 -5.96 9.90
CA ALA A 367 -12.56 -6.38 11.29
C ALA A 367 -13.29 -7.72 11.43
N PHE A 368 -14.10 -8.09 10.42
CA PHE A 368 -14.97 -9.27 10.42
C PHE A 368 -14.84 -10.09 9.14
#